data_13c9d0520aedba16330af7cd088af6a9
#
_entry.id   13c9d0520aedba16330af7cd088af6a9
#
_cell.length_a   1.000
_cell.length_b   1.000
_cell.length_c   1.000
_cell.angle_alpha   90.00
_cell.angle_beta   90.00
_cell.angle_gamma   90.00
#
_symmetry.space_group_name_H-M   'P 1'
#
loop_
_entity.id
_entity.type
_entity.pdbx_description
1 polymer ?
#
loop_
_entity_poly.entity_id
_entity_poly.type
_entity_poly.pdbx_seq_one_letter_code
_entity_poly.pdbx_strand_id
1 'polypeptide(L)'
;MNFFKKIGSNISLFFSRIILFFQKHFIDHFKNKVLLKRILFTLFLMVVFVTVGTLTLPGLKVNQDTSLSGGNEFFNIFNTIGGGGLRQFSLVSLGLSPFITSSIIMTFAQTKLVPPIQRLSQSGPHGRIKINYITYGLTFVFALVQAIVVIQTFTTGAANNQNQQLVTILDQFNTPVFIWFVLPFILVAGTFFTIFISEQITNKGVGNGTSILILTGVLITLPSYFINAYKHWIGDLTGKKLFEGVISFVVFIISVAIVILIISFFHQAERKIPLQHIGVGRSKHVKDLSYLPLKLNPAGVMPIIFASMLVTFPMMITNLVNQKFPSPGTAWMIENFALHKPIGLVIYAVSIFLITIFLGLQQSRLDKIVEDFNKNSTFIPGIRPGEQTEAYLMAVILRLSIFSAFYLTILGASQYFFQALGSPPNLIISGTSLVILVSVSIETIQQIQARHKSQNIFKTNNQTKKSFGFSSLVKATNPQNQQNDNGGSILW
;
A
#
# COMPACT_ATOMS: atom_id res chain seq x y z
N MET A 1 -40.50 -29.53 1.54
CA MET A 1 -40.57 -28.44 0.55
C MET A 1 -40.49 -27.01 1.17
N ASN A 2 -40.96 -26.81 2.41
CA ASN A 2 -40.90 -25.48 3.07
C ASN A 2 -39.51 -25.04 3.58
N PHE A 3 -38.59 -25.97 3.85
CA PHE A 3 -37.25 -25.64 4.35
C PHE A 3 -36.35 -25.00 3.27
N PHE A 4 -36.37 -25.53 2.04
CA PHE A 4 -35.62 -24.96 0.91
C PHE A 4 -36.18 -23.60 0.45
N LYS A 5 -37.50 -23.37 0.54
CA LYS A 5 -38.09 -22.04 0.29
C LYS A 5 -37.66 -21.00 1.31
N LYS A 6 -37.51 -21.37 2.59
CA LYS A 6 -37.07 -20.49 3.66
C LYS A 6 -35.57 -20.14 3.57
N ILE A 7 -34.73 -21.08 3.10
CA ILE A 7 -33.30 -20.83 2.83
C ILE A 7 -33.18 -19.89 1.60
N GLY A 8 -33.92 -20.15 0.53
CA GLY A 8 -33.90 -19.28 -0.67
C GLY A 8 -34.36 -17.86 -0.37
N SER A 9 -35.38 -17.66 0.47
CA SER A 9 -35.84 -16.33 0.87
C SER A 9 -34.82 -15.58 1.76
N ASN A 10 -34.12 -16.29 2.65
CA ASN A 10 -33.09 -15.68 3.49
C ASN A 10 -31.83 -15.31 2.69
N ILE A 11 -31.47 -16.12 1.69
CA ILE A 11 -30.37 -15.82 0.78
C ILE A 11 -30.72 -14.60 -0.10
N SER A 12 -31.92 -14.53 -0.64
CA SER A 12 -32.37 -13.38 -1.45
C SER A 12 -32.46 -12.10 -0.61
N LEU A 13 -32.91 -12.19 0.64
CA LEU A 13 -32.91 -11.05 1.58
C LEU A 13 -31.50 -10.63 1.99
N PHE A 14 -30.57 -11.55 2.09
CA PHE A 14 -29.16 -11.25 2.35
C PHE A 14 -28.52 -10.53 1.14
N PHE A 15 -28.72 -11.04 -0.07
CA PHE A 15 -28.26 -10.39 -1.30
C PHE A 15 -28.93 -9.03 -1.52
N SER A 16 -30.22 -8.91 -1.30
CA SER A 16 -30.92 -7.62 -1.43
C SER A 16 -30.45 -6.60 -0.39
N ARG A 17 -30.14 -7.01 0.85
CA ARG A 17 -29.54 -6.14 1.86
C ARG A 17 -28.11 -5.70 1.47
N ILE A 18 -27.32 -6.58 0.89
CA ILE A 18 -25.99 -6.24 0.37
C ILE A 18 -26.13 -5.26 -0.80
N ILE A 19 -27.00 -5.53 -1.75
CA ILE A 19 -27.24 -4.65 -2.91
C ILE A 19 -27.76 -3.28 -2.45
N LEU A 20 -28.73 -3.24 -1.53
CA LEU A 20 -29.25 -1.99 -0.97
C LEU A 20 -28.20 -1.23 -0.14
N PHE A 21 -27.35 -1.95 0.58
CA PHE A 21 -26.20 -1.36 1.29
C PHE A 21 -25.19 -0.74 0.32
N PHE A 22 -24.83 -1.46 -0.74
CA PHE A 22 -23.99 -0.94 -1.83
C PHE A 22 -24.66 0.22 -2.55
N GLN A 23 -25.93 0.10 -2.89
CA GLN A 23 -26.68 1.10 -3.62
C GLN A 23 -26.82 2.40 -2.81
N LYS A 24 -27.19 2.31 -1.54
CA LYS A 24 -27.33 3.47 -0.65
C LYS A 24 -25.99 4.14 -0.32
N HIS A 25 -24.95 3.35 -0.07
CA HIS A 25 -23.62 3.90 0.23
C HIS A 25 -22.89 4.40 -1.03
N PHE A 26 -23.04 3.73 -2.16
CA PHE A 26 -22.34 4.10 -3.39
C PHE A 26 -23.01 5.28 -4.10
N ILE A 27 -24.33 5.26 -4.24
CA ILE A 27 -25.08 6.30 -4.97
C ILE A 27 -25.04 7.66 -4.26
N ASP A 28 -25.11 7.69 -2.92
CA ASP A 28 -25.03 8.94 -2.17
C ASP A 28 -23.64 9.60 -2.27
N HIS A 29 -22.59 8.81 -2.47
CA HIS A 29 -21.22 9.33 -2.69
C HIS A 29 -21.05 9.93 -4.08
N PHE A 30 -21.74 9.39 -5.10
CA PHE A 30 -21.69 9.89 -6.49
C PHE A 30 -22.51 11.18 -6.71
N LYS A 31 -23.46 11.52 -5.83
CA LYS A 31 -24.22 12.78 -5.89
C LYS A 31 -23.36 14.03 -5.64
N ASN A 32 -22.17 13.86 -5.04
CA ASN A 32 -21.30 14.99 -4.74
C ASN A 32 -20.31 15.25 -5.89
N LYS A 33 -20.61 16.27 -6.73
CA LYS A 33 -19.79 16.63 -7.90
C LYS A 33 -18.31 16.83 -7.59
N VAL A 34 -17.96 17.38 -6.42
CA VAL A 34 -16.56 17.62 -6.02
C VAL A 34 -15.83 16.30 -5.75
N LEU A 35 -16.49 15.37 -5.05
CA LEU A 35 -15.94 14.06 -4.75
C LEU A 35 -15.79 13.22 -6.02
N LEU A 36 -16.81 13.26 -6.89
CA LEU A 36 -16.79 12.57 -8.18
C LEU A 36 -15.61 13.03 -9.04
N LYS A 37 -15.36 14.36 -9.12
CA LYS A 37 -14.25 14.91 -9.87
C LYS A 37 -12.89 14.39 -9.36
N ARG A 38 -12.72 14.27 -8.05
CA ARG A 38 -11.49 13.71 -7.45
C ARG A 38 -11.31 12.23 -7.72
N ILE A 39 -12.40 11.44 -7.66
CA ILE A 39 -12.37 10.00 -7.98
C ILE A 39 -12.01 9.81 -9.46
N LEU A 40 -12.66 10.55 -10.37
CA LEU A 40 -12.35 10.50 -11.80
C LEU A 40 -10.92 10.91 -12.10
N PHE A 41 -10.39 11.94 -11.42
CA PHE A 41 -9.00 12.34 -11.54
C PHE A 41 -8.03 11.24 -11.11
N THR A 42 -8.34 10.54 -9.99
CA THR A 42 -7.53 9.41 -9.53
C THR A 42 -7.55 8.26 -10.54
N LEU A 43 -8.74 7.89 -11.03
CA LEU A 43 -8.89 6.84 -12.05
C LEU A 43 -8.15 7.21 -13.35
N PHE A 44 -8.25 8.46 -13.79
CA PHE A 44 -7.52 8.94 -14.96
C PHE A 44 -6.01 8.77 -14.80
N LEU A 45 -5.45 9.18 -13.65
CA LEU A 45 -4.02 9.02 -13.37
C LEU A 45 -3.59 7.55 -13.25
N MET A 46 -4.45 6.67 -12.71
CA MET A 46 -4.21 5.22 -12.72
C MET A 46 -4.14 4.68 -14.15
N VAL A 47 -5.05 5.08 -15.04
CA VAL A 47 -5.02 4.69 -16.46
C VAL A 47 -3.75 5.20 -17.13
N VAL A 48 -3.36 6.46 -16.91
CA VAL A 48 -2.09 7.01 -17.44
C VAL A 48 -0.91 6.20 -16.95
N PHE A 49 -0.85 5.84 -15.67
CA PHE A 49 0.22 5.02 -15.12
C PHE A 49 0.29 3.64 -15.79
N VAL A 50 -0.86 2.99 -15.97
CA VAL A 50 -0.94 1.67 -16.63
C VAL A 50 -0.50 1.77 -18.10
N THR A 51 -0.97 2.78 -18.84
CA THR A 51 -0.59 2.96 -20.26
C THR A 51 0.91 3.22 -20.41
N VAL A 52 1.52 4.04 -19.55
CA VAL A 52 2.98 4.23 -19.56
C VAL A 52 3.71 2.95 -19.14
N GLY A 53 3.12 2.15 -18.24
CA GLY A 53 3.61 0.82 -17.86
C GLY A 53 3.61 -0.21 -18.99
N THR A 54 2.83 -0.01 -20.05
CA THR A 54 2.84 -0.89 -21.24
C THR A 54 3.80 -0.44 -22.33
N LEU A 55 4.33 0.80 -22.26
CA LEU A 55 5.29 1.30 -23.23
C LEU A 55 6.67 0.71 -22.96
N THR A 56 7.13 -0.17 -23.84
CA THR A 56 8.48 -0.76 -23.76
C THR A 56 9.56 0.29 -23.97
N LEU A 57 10.71 0.11 -23.32
CA LEU A 57 11.87 0.99 -23.48
C LEU A 57 12.36 0.97 -24.95
N PRO A 58 12.68 2.12 -25.53
CA PRO A 58 13.23 2.19 -26.88
C PRO A 58 14.55 1.43 -26.96
N GLY A 59 14.75 0.69 -28.06
CA GLY A 59 15.97 -0.09 -28.29
C GLY A 59 16.01 -1.47 -27.64
N LEU A 60 14.96 -1.89 -26.94
CA LEU A 60 14.86 -3.20 -26.30
C LEU A 60 13.72 -4.02 -26.91
N LYS A 61 13.99 -5.30 -27.15
CA LYS A 61 13.02 -6.29 -27.61
C LYS A 61 12.84 -7.34 -26.51
N VAL A 62 11.63 -7.46 -25.99
CA VAL A 62 11.28 -8.45 -24.95
C VAL A 62 10.93 -9.75 -25.63
N ASN A 63 11.62 -10.84 -25.27
CA ASN A 63 11.29 -12.17 -25.75
C ASN A 63 10.07 -12.70 -24.98
N GLN A 64 8.93 -12.77 -25.67
CA GLN A 64 7.64 -13.20 -25.06
C GLN A 64 7.62 -14.67 -24.67
N ASP A 65 8.49 -15.50 -25.24
CA ASP A 65 8.53 -16.95 -24.98
C ASP A 65 9.18 -17.32 -23.64
N THR A 66 9.88 -16.38 -23.03
CA THR A 66 10.46 -16.57 -21.69
C THR A 66 9.50 -16.06 -20.63
N SER A 67 8.65 -16.97 -20.14
CA SER A 67 7.83 -16.66 -18.98
C SER A 67 8.75 -16.27 -17.80
N LEU A 68 8.65 -15.02 -17.33
CA LEU A 68 9.30 -14.55 -16.08
C LEU A 68 8.87 -15.39 -14.85
N SER A 69 8.02 -16.38 -15.07
CA SER A 69 7.51 -17.33 -14.08
C SER A 69 8.54 -18.35 -13.59
N GLY A 70 9.69 -18.45 -14.23
CA GLY A 70 10.64 -19.52 -13.96
C GLY A 70 11.83 -19.09 -13.09
N GLY A 71 11.63 -18.64 -11.86
CA GLY A 71 12.70 -18.78 -10.88
C GLY A 71 13.20 -17.56 -10.11
N ASN A 72 12.92 -16.32 -10.50
CA ASN A 72 13.42 -15.19 -9.72
C ASN A 72 12.28 -14.49 -8.94
N GLU A 73 12.05 -14.96 -7.71
CA GLU A 73 11.10 -14.39 -6.75
C GLU A 73 11.31 -12.89 -6.55
N PHE A 74 12.57 -12.46 -6.62
CA PHE A 74 12.97 -11.07 -6.61
C PHE A 74 12.20 -10.24 -7.62
N PHE A 75 12.14 -10.68 -8.89
CA PHE A 75 11.45 -9.94 -9.94
C PHE A 75 9.94 -9.89 -9.74
N ASN A 76 9.35 -10.93 -9.18
CA ASN A 76 7.92 -10.95 -8.88
C ASN A 76 7.55 -9.94 -7.79
N ILE A 77 8.33 -9.88 -6.70
CA ILE A 77 8.14 -8.90 -5.62
C ILE A 77 8.35 -7.49 -6.16
N PHE A 78 9.47 -7.29 -6.85
CA PHE A 78 9.84 -6.00 -7.40
C PHE A 78 8.81 -5.50 -8.43
N ASN A 79 8.29 -6.39 -9.28
CA ASN A 79 7.24 -6.09 -10.24
C ASN A 79 5.92 -5.73 -9.53
N THR A 80 5.53 -6.46 -8.49
CA THR A 80 4.29 -6.20 -7.74
C THR A 80 4.35 -4.85 -7.03
N ILE A 81 5.46 -4.55 -6.34
CA ILE A 81 5.64 -3.30 -5.61
C ILE A 81 5.94 -2.14 -6.57
N GLY A 82 6.64 -2.39 -7.66
CA GLY A 82 6.95 -1.41 -8.69
C GLY A 82 5.75 -0.98 -9.54
N GLY A 83 4.61 -1.66 -9.44
CA GLY A 83 3.39 -1.31 -10.18
C GLY A 83 3.18 -2.09 -11.48
N GLY A 84 3.85 -3.24 -11.65
CA GLY A 84 3.59 -4.18 -12.77
C GLY A 84 4.40 -3.92 -14.05
N GLY A 85 5.12 -2.81 -14.15
CA GLY A 85 5.83 -2.39 -15.37
C GLY A 85 7.09 -3.20 -15.74
N LEU A 86 7.62 -3.99 -14.79
CA LEU A 86 8.87 -4.73 -15.00
C LEU A 86 8.73 -5.87 -16.02
N ARG A 87 7.58 -6.52 -16.09
CA ARG A 87 7.33 -7.62 -17.05
C ARG A 87 7.50 -7.23 -18.52
N GLN A 88 7.22 -5.98 -18.85
CA GLN A 88 7.30 -5.46 -20.22
C GLN A 88 8.54 -4.60 -20.45
N PHE A 89 9.43 -4.49 -19.45
CA PHE A 89 10.58 -3.59 -19.51
C PHE A 89 10.18 -2.18 -19.95
N SER A 90 9.15 -1.66 -19.26
CA SER A 90 8.56 -0.37 -19.57
C SER A 90 9.40 0.80 -19.03
N LEU A 91 9.07 2.01 -19.47
CA LEU A 91 9.62 3.25 -18.89
C LEU A 91 9.50 3.32 -17.37
N VAL A 92 8.47 2.67 -16.81
CA VAL A 92 8.15 2.65 -15.38
C VAL A 92 8.57 1.32 -14.72
N SER A 93 9.55 0.60 -15.30
CA SER A 93 9.97 -0.72 -14.76
C SER A 93 10.44 -0.69 -13.31
N LEU A 94 11.16 0.34 -12.90
CA LEU A 94 11.55 0.53 -11.50
C LEU A 94 10.38 0.95 -10.60
N GLY A 95 9.36 1.59 -11.17
CA GLY A 95 8.17 2.06 -10.46
C GLY A 95 8.47 2.86 -9.20
N LEU A 96 7.80 2.53 -8.10
CA LEU A 96 7.96 3.16 -6.79
C LEU A 96 9.05 2.53 -5.92
N SER A 97 9.69 1.43 -6.36
CA SER A 97 10.63 0.67 -5.55
C SER A 97 11.79 1.50 -4.97
N PRO A 98 12.51 2.36 -5.75
CA PRO A 98 13.58 3.20 -5.21
C PRO A 98 13.09 4.21 -4.17
N PHE A 99 11.89 4.77 -4.39
CA PHE A 99 11.27 5.70 -3.46
C PHE A 99 10.87 5.02 -2.14
N ILE A 100 10.35 3.80 -2.19
CA ILE A 100 10.01 3.02 -1.00
C ILE A 100 11.28 2.72 -0.21
N THR A 101 12.35 2.26 -0.87
CA THR A 101 13.65 2.01 -0.22
C THR A 101 14.18 3.25 0.48
N SER A 102 14.14 4.40 -0.19
CA SER A 102 14.56 5.69 0.38
C SER A 102 13.68 6.12 1.56
N SER A 103 12.37 5.91 1.45
CA SER A 103 11.40 6.21 2.51
C SER A 103 11.61 5.34 3.76
N ILE A 104 12.00 4.07 3.58
CA ILE A 104 12.35 3.18 4.69
C ILE A 104 13.53 3.76 5.46
N ILE A 105 14.63 4.05 4.75
CA ILE A 105 15.84 4.60 5.36
C ILE A 105 15.54 5.90 6.08
N MET A 106 14.73 6.77 5.45
CA MET A 106 14.35 8.04 6.04
C MET A 106 13.44 7.87 7.26
N THR A 107 12.57 6.88 7.26
CA THR A 107 11.72 6.54 8.42
C THR A 107 12.57 6.12 9.62
N PHE A 108 13.59 5.28 9.41
CA PHE A 108 14.54 4.94 10.46
C PHE A 108 15.41 6.13 10.89
N ALA A 109 15.84 6.96 9.94
CA ALA A 109 16.66 8.15 10.22
C ALA A 109 15.89 9.23 11.03
N GLN A 110 14.57 9.29 10.93
CA GLN A 110 13.74 10.21 11.73
C GLN A 110 13.60 9.79 13.19
N THR A 111 14.10 8.61 13.57
CA THR A 111 14.16 8.17 14.98
C THR A 111 15.34 8.80 15.69
N LYS A 112 15.55 8.44 16.95
CA LYS A 112 16.69 8.93 17.77
C LYS A 112 18.06 8.54 17.21
N LEU A 113 18.13 7.71 16.18
CA LEU A 113 19.38 7.28 15.55
C LEU A 113 20.14 8.43 14.88
N VAL A 114 19.41 9.36 14.24
CA VAL A 114 20.02 10.50 13.55
C VAL A 114 19.40 11.81 14.09
N PRO A 115 20.00 12.39 15.16
CA PRO A 115 19.45 13.56 15.84
C PRO A 115 19.13 14.77 14.95
N PRO A 116 19.93 15.14 13.90
CA PRO A 116 19.61 16.24 13.04
C PRO A 116 18.32 16.01 12.22
N ILE A 117 18.08 14.78 11.74
CA ILE A 117 16.87 14.44 10.98
C ILE A 117 15.64 14.36 11.91
N GLN A 118 15.84 13.86 13.13
CA GLN A 118 14.78 13.88 14.14
C GLN A 118 14.30 15.30 14.45
N ARG A 119 15.24 16.25 14.67
CA ARG A 119 14.89 17.68 14.88
C ARG A 119 14.13 18.26 13.72
N LEU A 120 14.51 17.92 12.48
CA LEU A 120 13.77 18.33 11.28
C LEU A 120 12.35 17.76 11.26
N SER A 121 12.14 16.52 11.69
CA SER A 121 10.80 15.90 11.72
C SER A 121 9.87 16.56 12.73
N GLN A 122 10.43 17.17 13.78
CA GLN A 122 9.71 17.88 14.83
C GLN A 122 9.49 19.39 14.52
N SER A 123 10.22 19.95 13.57
CA SER A 123 10.18 21.38 13.22
C SER A 123 8.98 21.81 12.36
N GLY A 124 7.92 20.99 12.31
CA GLY A 124 6.65 21.36 11.65
C GLY A 124 6.68 21.24 10.12
N PRO A 125 5.90 22.08 9.38
CA PRO A 125 5.78 21.98 7.91
C PRO A 125 7.09 22.18 7.17
N HIS A 126 7.91 23.16 7.57
CA HIS A 126 9.22 23.41 6.95
C HIS A 126 10.17 22.22 7.05
N GLY A 127 10.20 21.55 8.20
CA GLY A 127 11.02 20.34 8.37
C GLY A 127 10.58 19.20 7.47
N ARG A 128 9.27 19.02 7.31
CA ARG A 128 8.72 17.98 6.40
C ARG A 128 9.12 18.23 4.95
N ILE A 129 9.10 19.47 4.48
CA ILE A 129 9.55 19.80 3.12
C ILE A 129 11.03 19.45 2.92
N LYS A 130 11.90 19.78 3.88
CA LYS A 130 13.33 19.42 3.82
C LYS A 130 13.53 17.89 3.84
N ILE A 131 12.79 17.17 4.66
CA ILE A 131 12.82 15.70 4.70
C ILE A 131 12.44 15.11 3.34
N ASN A 132 11.39 15.64 2.68
CA ASN A 132 10.99 15.18 1.36
C ASN A 132 12.09 15.41 0.32
N TYR A 133 12.76 16.58 0.32
CA TYR A 133 13.88 16.82 -0.60
C TYR A 133 15.05 15.85 -0.37
N ILE A 134 15.38 15.55 0.89
CA ILE A 134 16.42 14.55 1.22
C ILE A 134 15.97 13.16 0.72
N THR A 135 14.69 12.80 0.91
CA THR A 135 14.13 11.53 0.43
C THR A 135 14.22 11.44 -1.10
N TYR A 136 13.92 12.52 -1.85
CA TYR A 136 14.07 12.52 -3.32
C TYR A 136 15.51 12.42 -3.78
N GLY A 137 16.44 13.08 -3.09
CA GLY A 137 17.88 12.93 -3.34
C GLY A 137 18.35 11.47 -3.14
N LEU A 138 17.96 10.86 -2.03
CA LEU A 138 18.20 9.43 -1.78
C LEU A 138 17.56 8.54 -2.84
N THR A 139 16.32 8.86 -3.24
CA THR A 139 15.61 8.12 -4.30
C THR A 139 16.37 8.15 -5.62
N PHE A 140 16.96 9.29 -5.98
CA PHE A 140 17.78 9.39 -7.19
C PHE A 140 18.97 8.43 -7.16
N VAL A 141 19.69 8.39 -6.03
CA VAL A 141 20.85 7.49 -5.87
C VAL A 141 20.40 6.02 -5.93
N PHE A 142 19.36 5.64 -5.18
CA PHE A 142 18.86 4.26 -5.22
C PHE A 142 18.27 3.88 -6.58
N ALA A 143 17.62 4.80 -7.27
CA ALA A 143 17.08 4.57 -8.61
C ALA A 143 18.21 4.28 -9.62
N LEU A 144 19.32 5.01 -9.55
CA LEU A 144 20.50 4.74 -10.39
C LEU A 144 21.07 3.36 -10.12
N VAL A 145 21.29 3.00 -8.86
CA VAL A 145 21.82 1.68 -8.47
C VAL A 145 20.88 0.57 -8.94
N GLN A 146 19.59 0.69 -8.66
CA GLN A 146 18.59 -0.31 -9.07
C GLN A 146 18.46 -0.40 -10.60
N ALA A 147 18.52 0.73 -11.32
CA ALA A 147 18.51 0.74 -12.79
C ALA A 147 19.66 -0.07 -13.39
N ILE A 148 20.88 0.17 -12.92
CA ILE A 148 22.07 -0.55 -13.38
C ILE A 148 21.93 -2.05 -13.12
N VAL A 149 21.47 -2.44 -11.93
CA VAL A 149 21.28 -3.85 -11.59
C VAL A 149 20.23 -4.51 -12.46
N VAL A 150 19.08 -3.86 -12.64
CA VAL A 150 17.99 -4.39 -13.48
C VAL A 150 18.47 -4.57 -14.91
N ILE A 151 19.12 -3.57 -15.50
CA ILE A 151 19.65 -3.67 -16.86
C ILE A 151 20.63 -4.83 -16.97
N GLN A 152 21.61 -4.94 -16.08
CA GLN A 152 22.60 -6.01 -16.13
C GLN A 152 21.97 -7.39 -15.98
N THR A 153 21.06 -7.56 -15.05
CA THR A 153 20.39 -8.85 -14.83
C THR A 153 19.59 -9.30 -16.05
N PHE A 154 18.98 -8.38 -16.78
CA PHE A 154 18.18 -8.72 -17.96
C PHE A 154 18.99 -8.86 -19.25
N THR A 155 20.11 -8.12 -19.39
CA THR A 155 20.95 -8.19 -20.59
C THR A 155 21.95 -9.34 -20.54
N THR A 156 22.48 -9.67 -19.35
CA THR A 156 23.47 -10.75 -19.21
C THR A 156 22.84 -12.14 -19.12
N GLY A 157 21.50 -12.20 -18.97
CA GLY A 157 20.77 -13.42 -18.65
C GLY A 157 21.13 -13.87 -17.22
N ALA A 158 20.17 -14.37 -16.45
CA ALA A 158 20.52 -15.06 -15.21
C ALA A 158 21.41 -16.25 -15.59
N ALA A 159 22.70 -16.12 -15.38
CA ALA A 159 23.78 -16.94 -15.93
C ALA A 159 23.79 -18.42 -15.47
N ASN A 160 22.69 -18.94 -14.93
CA ASN A 160 22.66 -20.30 -14.40
C ASN A 160 21.76 -21.30 -15.11
N ASN A 161 20.91 -20.92 -16.07
CA ASN A 161 20.21 -21.92 -16.87
C ASN A 161 19.99 -21.45 -18.32
N GLN A 162 20.87 -21.90 -19.21
CA GLN A 162 20.66 -22.06 -20.64
C GLN A 162 19.99 -20.89 -21.39
N ASN A 163 20.84 -20.05 -22.04
CA ASN A 163 20.56 -19.32 -23.31
C ASN A 163 19.23 -18.55 -23.45
N GLN A 164 18.58 -18.13 -22.41
CA GLN A 164 17.37 -17.32 -22.52
C GLN A 164 17.63 -15.89 -22.02
N GLN A 165 18.17 -15.08 -22.92
CA GLN A 165 18.14 -13.62 -22.72
C GLN A 165 16.68 -13.17 -22.70
N LEU A 166 16.23 -12.64 -21.56
CA LEU A 166 14.86 -12.12 -21.40
C LEU A 166 14.63 -10.89 -22.25
N VAL A 167 15.69 -10.11 -22.48
CA VAL A 167 15.67 -8.90 -23.30
C VAL A 167 16.87 -8.87 -24.20
N THR A 168 16.63 -8.69 -25.49
CA THR A 168 17.68 -8.46 -26.48
C THR A 168 17.77 -6.98 -26.83
N ILE A 169 18.98 -6.44 -26.80
CA ILE A 169 19.24 -5.07 -27.26
C ILE A 169 19.33 -5.11 -28.79
N LEU A 170 18.60 -4.22 -29.46
CA LEU A 170 18.73 -4.08 -30.92
C LEU A 170 20.15 -3.64 -31.28
N ASP A 171 20.73 -4.22 -32.34
CA ASP A 171 22.11 -3.99 -32.76
C ASP A 171 22.45 -2.51 -32.96
N GLN A 172 21.47 -1.70 -33.37
CA GLN A 172 21.62 -0.27 -33.58
C GLN A 172 21.86 0.50 -32.26
N PHE A 173 21.43 -0.03 -31.11
CA PHE A 173 21.52 0.59 -29.78
C PHE A 173 22.55 -0.11 -28.88
N ASN A 174 23.29 -1.10 -29.38
CA ASN A 174 24.28 -1.85 -28.60
C ASN A 174 25.59 -1.06 -28.42
N THR A 175 25.48 0.18 -27.98
CA THR A 175 26.63 1.04 -27.64
C THR A 175 26.84 1.09 -26.11
N PRO A 176 28.10 1.06 -25.64
CA PRO A 176 28.37 1.14 -24.20
C PRO A 176 27.73 2.38 -23.54
N VAL A 177 27.69 3.49 -24.24
CA VAL A 177 27.09 4.75 -23.77
C VAL A 177 25.59 4.59 -23.57
N PHE A 178 24.90 3.93 -24.48
CA PHE A 178 23.46 3.69 -24.37
C PHE A 178 23.13 2.81 -23.16
N ILE A 179 23.86 1.72 -22.96
CA ILE A 179 23.61 0.73 -21.89
C ILE A 179 23.94 1.31 -20.51
N TRP A 180 25.06 2.04 -20.38
CA TRP A 180 25.56 2.48 -19.07
C TRP A 180 25.07 3.86 -18.65
N PHE A 181 24.65 4.71 -19.58
CA PHE A 181 24.17 6.06 -19.28
C PHE A 181 22.72 6.25 -19.70
N VAL A 182 22.36 6.05 -20.95
CA VAL A 182 21.05 6.42 -21.47
C VAL A 182 19.93 5.59 -20.83
N LEU A 183 20.04 4.27 -20.81
CA LEU A 183 19.03 3.38 -20.23
C LEU A 183 18.80 3.62 -18.72
N PRO A 184 19.85 3.71 -17.86
CA PRO A 184 19.64 4.01 -16.47
C PRO A 184 18.95 5.35 -16.22
N PHE A 185 19.33 6.40 -16.96
CA PHE A 185 18.70 7.70 -16.83
C PHE A 185 17.23 7.71 -17.25
N ILE A 186 16.86 6.97 -18.30
CA ILE A 186 15.46 6.81 -18.72
C ILE A 186 14.65 6.11 -17.60
N LEU A 187 15.18 5.06 -16.99
CA LEU A 187 14.53 4.36 -15.88
C LEU A 187 14.38 5.24 -14.63
N VAL A 188 15.39 6.04 -14.32
CA VAL A 188 15.32 7.03 -13.24
C VAL A 188 14.24 8.08 -13.53
N ALA A 189 14.18 8.60 -14.76
CA ALA A 189 13.12 9.53 -15.17
C ALA A 189 11.72 8.91 -15.00
N GLY A 190 11.56 7.63 -15.36
CA GLY A 190 10.32 6.86 -15.13
C GLY A 190 9.95 6.75 -13.66
N THR A 191 10.93 6.56 -12.77
CA THR A 191 10.69 6.57 -11.31
C THR A 191 10.17 7.93 -10.83
N PHE A 192 10.81 9.03 -11.23
CA PHE A 192 10.35 10.38 -10.84
C PHE A 192 8.98 10.71 -11.44
N PHE A 193 8.69 10.24 -12.65
CA PHE A 193 7.35 10.35 -13.24
C PHE A 193 6.31 9.61 -12.40
N THR A 194 6.63 8.41 -11.91
CA THR A 194 5.75 7.64 -11.03
C THR A 194 5.50 8.37 -9.70
N ILE A 195 6.56 8.93 -9.11
CA ILE A 195 6.45 9.74 -7.88
C ILE A 195 5.57 10.96 -8.13
N PHE A 196 5.73 11.66 -9.25
CA PHE A 196 4.90 12.80 -9.62
C PHE A 196 3.42 12.41 -9.72
N ILE A 197 3.08 11.30 -10.40
CA ILE A 197 1.70 10.79 -10.44
C ILE A 197 1.19 10.50 -9.03
N SER A 198 1.99 9.84 -8.18
CA SER A 198 1.65 9.53 -6.79
C SER A 198 1.30 10.79 -5.99
N GLU A 199 2.10 11.84 -6.14
CA GLU A 199 1.85 13.11 -5.47
C GLU A 199 0.60 13.84 -5.98
N GLN A 200 0.35 13.81 -7.30
CA GLN A 200 -0.88 14.38 -7.85
C GLN A 200 -2.11 13.65 -7.33
N ILE A 201 -2.07 12.32 -7.21
CA ILE A 201 -3.17 11.53 -6.61
C ILE A 201 -3.36 11.94 -5.14
N THR A 202 -2.29 12.04 -4.36
CA THR A 202 -2.35 12.39 -2.94
C THR A 202 -2.93 13.79 -2.72
N ASN A 203 -2.49 14.76 -3.51
CA ASN A 203 -2.86 16.17 -3.35
C ASN A 203 -4.26 16.49 -3.92
N LYS A 204 -4.54 16.04 -5.14
CA LYS A 204 -5.77 16.41 -5.87
C LYS A 204 -6.80 15.28 -5.97
N GLY A 205 -6.38 14.05 -5.77
CA GLY A 205 -7.21 12.86 -5.87
C GLY A 205 -7.82 12.40 -4.54
N VAL A 206 -7.99 11.10 -4.43
CA VAL A 206 -8.49 10.39 -3.26
C VAL A 206 -7.48 9.34 -2.84
N GLY A 207 -7.24 9.18 -1.54
CA GLY A 207 -6.32 8.18 -1.01
C GLY A 207 -4.86 8.64 -0.97
N ASN A 208 -3.99 7.72 -0.57
CA ASN A 208 -2.55 7.90 -0.63
C ASN A 208 -2.05 7.43 -2.00
N GLY A 209 -1.44 8.31 -2.78
CA GLY A 209 -1.05 8.01 -4.16
C GLY A 209 -0.06 6.85 -4.28
N THR A 210 0.91 6.73 -3.38
CA THR A 210 1.86 5.60 -3.39
C THR A 210 1.13 4.28 -3.18
N SER A 211 0.23 4.21 -2.19
CA SER A 211 -0.56 3.01 -1.92
C SER A 211 -1.49 2.65 -3.09
N ILE A 212 -2.10 3.64 -3.73
CA ILE A 212 -2.98 3.43 -4.89
C ILE A 212 -2.19 2.92 -6.10
N LEU A 213 -0.99 3.43 -6.37
CA LEU A 213 -0.18 2.93 -7.47
C LEU A 213 0.30 1.49 -7.24
N ILE A 214 0.67 1.14 -6.01
CA ILE A 214 0.99 -0.26 -5.64
C ILE A 214 -0.26 -1.14 -5.81
N LEU A 215 -1.42 -0.68 -5.35
CA LEU A 215 -2.71 -1.36 -5.57
C LEU A 215 -2.98 -1.59 -7.06
N THR A 216 -2.71 -0.60 -7.90
CA THR A 216 -2.86 -0.73 -9.36
C THR A 216 -1.98 -1.85 -9.92
N GLY A 217 -0.73 -1.95 -9.50
CA GLY A 217 0.17 -3.03 -9.87
C GLY A 217 -0.36 -4.41 -9.46
N VAL A 218 -0.89 -4.52 -8.24
CA VAL A 218 -1.54 -5.76 -7.77
C VAL A 218 -2.77 -6.09 -8.60
N LEU A 219 -3.63 -5.11 -8.92
CA LEU A 219 -4.84 -5.32 -9.73
C LEU A 219 -4.53 -5.80 -11.16
N ILE A 220 -3.44 -5.34 -11.76
CA ILE A 220 -3.02 -5.80 -13.10
C ILE A 220 -2.55 -7.26 -13.07
N THR A 221 -1.91 -7.69 -11.97
CA THR A 221 -1.37 -9.05 -11.87
C THR A 221 -2.39 -10.08 -11.41
N LEU A 222 -3.44 -9.68 -10.69
CA LEU A 222 -4.46 -10.60 -10.16
C LEU A 222 -5.15 -11.47 -11.21
N PRO A 223 -5.62 -10.94 -12.38
CA PRO A 223 -6.28 -11.77 -13.38
C PRO A 223 -5.41 -12.91 -13.89
N SER A 224 -4.10 -12.69 -14.01
CA SER A 224 -3.17 -13.74 -14.47
C SER A 224 -3.09 -14.92 -13.50
N TYR A 225 -3.21 -14.71 -12.18
CA TYR A 225 -3.26 -15.82 -11.21
C TYR A 225 -4.51 -16.67 -11.40
N PHE A 226 -5.67 -16.05 -11.62
CA PHE A 226 -6.93 -16.78 -11.88
C PHE A 226 -6.91 -17.52 -13.21
N ILE A 227 -6.35 -16.93 -14.26
CA ILE A 227 -6.19 -17.56 -15.58
C ILE A 227 -5.23 -18.77 -15.49
N ASN A 228 -4.13 -18.62 -14.77
CA ASN A 228 -3.16 -19.71 -14.58
C ASN A 228 -3.77 -20.85 -13.74
N ALA A 229 -4.51 -20.51 -12.70
CA ALA A 229 -5.24 -21.49 -11.89
C ALA A 229 -6.27 -22.24 -12.72
N TYR A 230 -7.06 -21.53 -13.56
CA TYR A 230 -8.01 -22.15 -14.47
C TYR A 230 -7.32 -23.10 -15.46
N LYS A 231 -6.23 -22.66 -16.12
CA LYS A 231 -5.48 -23.50 -17.06
C LYS A 231 -4.89 -24.73 -16.40
N HIS A 232 -4.38 -24.60 -15.17
CA HIS A 232 -3.74 -25.71 -14.45
C HIS A 232 -4.73 -26.80 -14.03
N TRP A 233 -5.92 -26.39 -13.54
CA TRP A 233 -6.91 -27.36 -13.00
C TRP A 233 -7.98 -27.79 -13.99
N ILE A 234 -8.26 -26.99 -15.04
CA ILE A 234 -9.39 -27.25 -15.94
C ILE A 234 -8.93 -27.34 -17.40
N GLY A 235 -7.88 -26.60 -17.81
CA GLY A 235 -7.54 -26.27 -19.19
C GLY A 235 -7.44 -27.45 -20.18
N ASP A 236 -6.88 -28.62 -19.76
CA ASP A 236 -6.64 -29.77 -20.65
C ASP A 236 -7.22 -31.09 -20.13
N LEU A 237 -8.10 -31.03 -19.13
CA LEU A 237 -8.64 -32.23 -18.50
C LEU A 237 -9.99 -32.65 -19.09
N THR A 238 -10.15 -33.96 -19.32
CA THR A 238 -11.40 -34.56 -19.80
C THR A 238 -11.90 -35.66 -18.86
N GLY A 239 -13.22 -35.85 -18.81
CA GLY A 239 -13.84 -36.92 -18.04
C GLY A 239 -13.79 -36.73 -16.50
N LYS A 240 -13.45 -37.78 -15.74
CA LYS A 240 -13.43 -37.75 -14.27
C LYS A 240 -12.43 -36.75 -13.70
N LYS A 241 -11.28 -36.56 -14.35
CA LYS A 241 -10.24 -35.58 -13.94
C LYS A 241 -10.73 -34.15 -14.04
N LEU A 242 -11.63 -33.86 -14.98
CA LEU A 242 -12.25 -32.54 -15.10
C LEU A 242 -13.10 -32.19 -13.87
N PHE A 243 -13.83 -33.15 -13.32
CA PHE A 243 -14.64 -32.95 -12.11
C PHE A 243 -13.75 -32.64 -10.88
N GLU A 244 -12.65 -33.39 -10.69
CA GLU A 244 -11.66 -33.13 -9.63
C GLU A 244 -11.00 -31.75 -9.81
N GLY A 245 -10.67 -31.37 -11.05
CA GLY A 245 -10.11 -30.07 -11.39
C GLY A 245 -11.06 -28.92 -11.07
N VAL A 246 -12.35 -29.05 -11.40
CA VAL A 246 -13.38 -28.05 -11.06
C VAL A 246 -13.52 -27.90 -9.54
N ILE A 247 -13.53 -29.00 -8.79
CA ILE A 247 -13.58 -28.93 -7.32
C ILE A 247 -12.37 -28.19 -6.77
N SER A 248 -11.15 -28.51 -7.24
CA SER A 248 -9.91 -27.85 -6.82
C SER A 248 -9.93 -26.35 -7.13
N PHE A 249 -10.42 -25.96 -8.29
CA PHE A 249 -10.57 -24.55 -8.67
C PHE A 249 -11.59 -23.81 -7.77
N VAL A 250 -12.73 -24.43 -7.46
CA VAL A 250 -13.72 -23.86 -6.54
C VAL A 250 -13.15 -23.71 -5.13
N VAL A 251 -12.43 -24.73 -4.62
CA VAL A 251 -11.75 -24.68 -3.33
C VAL A 251 -10.73 -23.53 -3.29
N PHE A 252 -9.97 -23.34 -4.38
CA PHE A 252 -9.04 -22.21 -4.50
C PHE A 252 -9.76 -20.86 -4.40
N ILE A 253 -10.86 -20.64 -5.13
CA ILE A 253 -11.64 -19.39 -5.04
C ILE A 253 -12.17 -19.16 -3.62
N ILE A 254 -12.71 -20.21 -2.99
CA ILE A 254 -13.21 -20.12 -1.60
C ILE A 254 -12.08 -19.79 -0.63
N SER A 255 -10.90 -20.40 -0.78
CA SER A 255 -9.75 -20.12 0.09
C SER A 255 -9.29 -18.68 -0.02
N VAL A 256 -9.21 -18.11 -1.23
CA VAL A 256 -8.88 -16.70 -1.47
C VAL A 256 -9.93 -15.78 -0.83
N ALA A 257 -11.23 -16.10 -0.99
CA ALA A 257 -12.30 -15.32 -0.38
C ALA A 257 -12.23 -15.34 1.16
N ILE A 258 -11.93 -16.47 1.77
CA ILE A 258 -11.75 -16.59 3.23
C ILE A 258 -10.57 -15.74 3.71
N VAL A 259 -9.44 -15.76 2.99
CA VAL A 259 -8.27 -14.95 3.34
C VAL A 259 -8.61 -13.45 3.25
N ILE A 260 -9.31 -13.02 2.20
CA ILE A 260 -9.78 -11.62 2.04
C ILE A 260 -10.69 -11.21 3.22
N LEU A 261 -11.62 -12.08 3.65
CA LEU A 261 -12.49 -11.82 4.78
C LEU A 261 -11.71 -11.69 6.10
N ILE A 262 -10.75 -12.56 6.32
CA ILE A 262 -9.88 -12.51 7.51
C ILE A 262 -9.10 -11.19 7.53
N ILE A 263 -8.47 -10.81 6.41
CA ILE A 263 -7.73 -9.56 6.28
C ILE A 263 -8.64 -8.35 6.54
N SER A 264 -9.84 -8.34 5.95
CA SER A 264 -10.81 -7.27 6.12
C SER A 264 -11.26 -7.11 7.58
N PHE A 265 -11.49 -8.24 8.26
CA PHE A 265 -11.87 -8.24 9.67
C PHE A 265 -10.77 -7.64 10.56
N PHE A 266 -9.52 -8.09 10.41
CA PHE A 266 -8.40 -7.58 11.22
C PHE A 266 -8.05 -6.14 10.89
N HIS A 267 -8.22 -5.71 9.64
CA HIS A 267 -7.94 -4.32 9.24
C HIS A 267 -8.96 -3.33 9.80
N GLN A 268 -10.23 -3.75 9.95
CA GLN A 268 -11.30 -2.91 10.50
C GLN A 268 -11.43 -2.99 12.02
N ALA A 269 -10.80 -3.98 12.65
CA ALA A 269 -10.87 -4.16 14.09
C ALA A 269 -10.21 -3.01 14.84
N GLU A 270 -10.95 -2.41 15.81
CA GLU A 270 -10.51 -1.27 16.59
C GLU A 270 -10.71 -1.55 18.08
N ARG A 271 -9.70 -1.17 18.88
CA ARG A 271 -9.83 -1.10 20.34
C ARG A 271 -10.30 0.28 20.74
N LYS A 272 -11.45 0.39 21.38
CA LYS A 272 -12.05 1.65 21.87
C LYS A 272 -11.64 1.90 23.31
N ILE A 273 -10.93 3.01 23.56
CA ILE A 273 -10.55 3.45 24.90
C ILE A 273 -11.50 4.58 25.28
N PRO A 274 -12.26 4.46 26.40
CA PRO A 274 -13.18 5.52 26.83
C PRO A 274 -12.41 6.77 27.24
N LEU A 275 -12.93 7.93 26.86
CA LEU A 275 -12.39 9.25 27.18
C LEU A 275 -13.43 10.06 27.94
N GLN A 276 -12.97 10.88 28.88
CA GLN A 276 -13.79 11.87 29.58
C GLN A 276 -13.22 13.26 29.37
N HIS A 277 -14.10 14.26 29.20
CA HIS A 277 -13.75 15.67 29.09
C HIS A 277 -14.13 16.37 30.40
N ILE A 278 -13.27 17.23 30.92
CA ILE A 278 -13.55 18.10 32.05
C ILE A 278 -14.58 19.12 31.58
N GLY A 279 -15.67 19.31 32.38
CA GLY A 279 -16.73 20.28 32.08
C GLY A 279 -17.92 19.76 31.27
N VAL A 280 -17.86 18.57 30.70
CA VAL A 280 -19.04 17.89 30.17
C VAL A 280 -19.64 17.04 31.28
N GLY A 281 -20.87 17.38 31.73
CA GLY A 281 -21.55 16.68 32.80
C GLY A 281 -21.54 15.16 32.64
N ARG A 282 -21.69 14.42 33.75
CA ARG A 282 -21.60 12.95 33.75
C ARG A 282 -22.69 12.37 32.85
N SER A 283 -22.28 11.82 31.69
CA SER A 283 -23.22 11.13 30.81
C SER A 283 -23.83 9.92 31.53
N LYS A 284 -25.17 9.82 31.51
CA LYS A 284 -25.88 8.68 32.11
C LYS A 284 -25.74 7.38 31.32
N HIS A 285 -25.35 7.46 30.03
CA HIS A 285 -25.25 6.30 29.17
C HIS A 285 -23.79 6.09 28.66
N VAL A 286 -23.30 4.87 28.82
CA VAL A 286 -21.96 4.46 28.33
C VAL A 286 -21.79 4.65 26.81
N LYS A 287 -22.91 4.67 26.08
CA LYS A 287 -22.89 4.89 24.59
C LYS A 287 -22.56 6.33 24.20
N ASP A 288 -22.73 7.29 25.09
CA ASP A 288 -22.50 8.72 24.82
C ASP A 288 -21.08 9.16 25.20
N LEU A 289 -20.26 8.27 25.78
CA LEU A 289 -18.88 8.55 26.12
C LEU A 289 -18.05 8.63 24.82
N SER A 290 -17.25 9.69 24.71
CA SER A 290 -16.22 9.79 23.68
C SER A 290 -15.21 8.65 23.86
N TYR A 291 -14.68 8.13 22.76
CA TYR A 291 -13.66 7.08 22.81
C TYR A 291 -12.54 7.36 21.80
N LEU A 292 -11.33 6.92 22.14
CA LEU A 292 -10.19 6.89 21.25
C LEU A 292 -10.19 5.54 20.51
N PRO A 293 -10.42 5.51 19.19
CA PRO A 293 -10.32 4.29 18.42
C PRO A 293 -8.84 4.00 18.08
N LEU A 294 -8.29 2.90 18.57
CA LEU A 294 -6.97 2.41 18.19
C LEU A 294 -7.13 1.22 17.26
N LYS A 295 -6.61 1.32 16.05
CA LYS A 295 -6.63 0.22 15.07
C LYS A 295 -5.84 -0.98 15.61
N LEU A 296 -6.33 -2.19 15.35
CA LEU A 296 -5.64 -3.44 15.74
C LEU A 296 -4.29 -3.57 15.02
N ASN A 297 -4.24 -3.13 13.75
CA ASN A 297 -3.00 -3.00 12.99
C ASN A 297 -2.63 -1.51 12.84
N PRO A 298 -1.90 -0.91 13.81
CA PRO A 298 -1.55 0.51 13.75
C PRO A 298 -0.55 0.82 12.64
N ALA A 299 0.31 -0.13 12.27
CA ALA A 299 1.33 0.03 11.24
C ALA A 299 0.79 -0.14 9.79
N GLY A 300 -0.44 -0.63 9.62
CA GLY A 300 -1.05 -0.84 8.30
C GLY A 300 -0.32 -1.89 7.46
N VAL A 301 -0.16 -1.61 6.18
CA VAL A 301 0.48 -2.52 5.18
C VAL A 301 1.99 -2.27 5.06
N MET A 302 2.46 -1.10 5.48
CA MET A 302 3.84 -0.66 5.27
C MET A 302 4.90 -1.66 5.78
N PRO A 303 4.74 -2.35 6.93
CA PRO A 303 5.75 -3.29 7.42
C PRO A 303 6.09 -4.42 6.44
N ILE A 304 5.10 -4.97 5.76
CA ILE A 304 5.33 -6.06 4.79
C ILE A 304 6.12 -5.57 3.60
N ILE A 305 5.76 -4.38 3.07
CA ILE A 305 6.46 -3.76 1.95
C ILE A 305 7.91 -3.44 2.34
N PHE A 306 8.11 -2.91 3.55
CA PHE A 306 9.44 -2.57 4.07
C PHE A 306 10.31 -3.81 4.27
N ALA A 307 9.75 -4.87 4.86
CA ALA A 307 10.47 -6.14 5.04
C ALA A 307 10.86 -6.76 3.70
N SER A 308 9.95 -6.74 2.72
CA SER A 308 10.25 -7.22 1.36
C SER A 308 11.42 -6.47 0.74
N MET A 309 11.44 -5.13 0.83
CA MET A 309 12.54 -4.33 0.29
C MET A 309 13.85 -4.54 1.04
N LEU A 310 13.78 -4.68 2.38
CA LEU A 310 14.96 -4.92 3.22
C LEU A 310 15.68 -6.22 2.85
N VAL A 311 14.92 -7.28 2.55
CA VAL A 311 15.50 -8.58 2.15
C VAL A 311 15.92 -8.58 0.68
N THR A 312 15.13 -7.95 -0.19
CA THR A 312 15.32 -7.95 -1.62
C THR A 312 16.53 -7.12 -2.06
N PHE A 313 16.78 -5.98 -1.40
CA PHE A 313 17.86 -5.07 -1.78
C PHE A 313 19.27 -5.67 -1.61
N PRO A 314 19.64 -6.32 -0.49
CA PRO A 314 20.93 -7.03 -0.38
C PRO A 314 21.07 -8.16 -1.39
N MET A 315 20.02 -8.94 -1.65
CA MET A 315 20.06 -10.01 -2.65
C MET A 315 20.32 -9.48 -4.04
N MET A 316 19.73 -8.34 -4.39
CA MET A 316 19.95 -7.67 -5.65
C MET A 316 21.43 -7.29 -5.85
N ILE A 317 22.06 -6.72 -4.83
CA ILE A 317 23.50 -6.38 -4.86
C ILE A 317 24.35 -7.65 -4.94
N THR A 318 24.02 -8.68 -4.17
CA THR A 318 24.76 -9.96 -4.19
C THR A 318 24.71 -10.62 -5.55
N ASN A 319 23.55 -10.63 -6.24
CA ASN A 319 23.43 -11.14 -7.59
C ASN A 319 24.31 -10.37 -8.59
N LEU A 320 24.39 -9.05 -8.47
CA LEU A 320 25.24 -8.22 -9.31
C LEU A 320 26.74 -8.49 -9.08
N VAL A 321 27.14 -8.61 -7.82
CA VAL A 321 28.52 -8.92 -7.46
C VAL A 321 28.90 -10.31 -7.96
N ASN A 322 28.01 -11.30 -7.79
CA ASN A 322 28.26 -12.67 -8.23
C ASN A 322 28.43 -12.80 -9.75
N GLN A 323 27.74 -11.97 -10.54
CA GLN A 323 27.89 -11.95 -12.00
C GLN A 323 29.30 -11.49 -12.43
N LYS A 324 29.89 -10.52 -11.73
CA LYS A 324 31.22 -9.99 -12.07
C LYS A 324 32.37 -10.70 -11.34
N PHE A 325 32.14 -11.10 -10.11
CA PHE A 325 33.11 -11.73 -9.22
C PHE A 325 32.47 -12.94 -8.53
N PRO A 326 32.33 -14.07 -9.26
CA PRO A 326 31.77 -15.28 -8.67
C PRO A 326 32.65 -15.77 -7.52
N SER A 327 32.08 -15.84 -6.34
CA SER A 327 32.75 -16.36 -5.15
C SER A 327 31.84 -17.39 -4.46
N PRO A 328 32.43 -18.37 -3.74
CA PRO A 328 31.63 -19.36 -3.00
C PRO A 328 30.68 -18.71 -2.00
N GLY A 329 31.08 -17.57 -1.42
CA GLY A 329 30.25 -16.83 -0.46
C GLY A 329 29.03 -16.16 -1.10
N THR A 330 29.19 -15.53 -2.29
CA THR A 330 28.06 -14.93 -3.02
C THR A 330 27.10 -15.99 -3.55
N ALA A 331 27.62 -17.12 -4.04
CA ALA A 331 26.78 -18.25 -4.46
C ALA A 331 25.99 -18.82 -3.28
N TRP A 332 26.61 -19.02 -2.13
CA TRP A 332 25.94 -19.49 -0.91
C TRP A 332 24.84 -18.51 -0.45
N MET A 333 25.12 -17.20 -0.50
CA MET A 333 24.10 -16.18 -0.16
C MET A 333 22.90 -16.26 -1.08
N ILE A 334 23.10 -16.33 -2.40
CA ILE A 334 22.01 -16.40 -3.38
C ILE A 334 21.16 -17.65 -3.14
N GLU A 335 21.78 -18.79 -2.87
CA GLU A 335 21.08 -20.05 -2.67
C GLU A 335 20.29 -20.09 -1.35
N ASN A 336 20.86 -19.60 -0.25
CA ASN A 336 20.27 -19.75 1.08
C ASN A 336 19.37 -18.59 1.50
N PHE A 337 19.58 -17.37 0.99
CA PHE A 337 18.73 -16.22 1.27
C PHE A 337 17.51 -16.13 0.34
N ALA A 338 17.37 -17.05 -0.61
CA ALA A 338 16.16 -17.16 -1.41
C ALA A 338 14.95 -17.37 -0.49
N LEU A 339 13.86 -16.65 -0.73
CA LEU A 339 12.70 -16.59 0.17
C LEU A 339 11.95 -17.93 0.29
N HIS A 340 12.09 -18.82 -0.69
CA HIS A 340 11.56 -20.20 -0.63
C HIS A 340 12.44 -21.17 0.18
N LYS A 341 13.67 -20.75 0.56
CA LYS A 341 14.57 -21.55 1.39
C LYS A 341 14.33 -21.26 2.89
N PRO A 342 14.60 -22.22 3.79
CA PRO A 342 14.31 -22.05 5.22
C PRO A 342 14.96 -20.81 5.83
N ILE A 343 16.23 -20.54 5.49
CA ILE A 343 16.98 -19.40 6.04
C ILE A 343 16.39 -18.08 5.57
N GLY A 344 16.15 -17.93 4.27
CA GLY A 344 15.53 -16.74 3.70
C GLY A 344 14.12 -16.48 4.25
N LEU A 345 13.32 -17.52 4.38
CA LEU A 345 11.97 -17.45 4.95
C LEU A 345 11.99 -16.97 6.41
N VAL A 346 12.91 -17.51 7.24
CA VAL A 346 13.04 -17.11 8.65
C VAL A 346 13.47 -15.63 8.74
N ILE A 347 14.49 -15.23 7.97
CA ILE A 347 14.95 -13.83 7.95
C ILE A 347 13.82 -12.90 7.54
N TYR A 348 13.04 -13.24 6.52
CA TYR A 348 11.91 -12.45 6.06
C TYR A 348 10.81 -12.36 7.12
N ALA A 349 10.44 -13.48 7.75
CA ALA A 349 9.45 -13.54 8.81
C ALA A 349 9.86 -12.69 10.03
N VAL A 350 11.12 -12.82 10.48
CA VAL A 350 11.67 -12.02 11.58
C VAL A 350 11.69 -10.53 11.20
N SER A 351 12.05 -10.19 9.97
CA SER A 351 12.05 -8.81 9.48
C SER A 351 10.64 -8.20 9.51
N ILE A 352 9.61 -8.92 9.03
CA ILE A 352 8.22 -8.45 9.12
C ILE A 352 7.84 -8.21 10.58
N PHE A 353 8.15 -9.16 11.45
CA PHE A 353 7.80 -9.09 12.87
C PHE A 353 8.39 -7.86 13.55
N LEU A 354 9.70 -7.66 13.43
CA LEU A 354 10.42 -6.53 14.03
C LEU A 354 9.98 -5.19 13.47
N ILE A 355 9.87 -5.09 12.13
CA ILE A 355 9.45 -3.84 11.47
C ILE A 355 8.01 -3.49 11.82
N THR A 356 7.12 -4.47 11.99
CA THR A 356 5.73 -4.21 12.39
C THR A 356 5.64 -3.59 13.78
N ILE A 357 6.37 -4.12 14.75
CA ILE A 357 6.41 -3.56 16.11
C ILE A 357 6.98 -2.15 16.07
N PHE A 358 8.10 -1.96 15.37
CA PHE A 358 8.76 -0.67 15.26
C PHE A 358 7.86 0.40 14.62
N LEU A 359 7.27 0.11 13.46
CA LEU A 359 6.39 1.04 12.76
C LEU A 359 5.09 1.28 13.51
N GLY A 360 4.54 0.26 14.19
CA GLY A 360 3.34 0.41 15.00
C GLY A 360 3.51 1.43 16.11
N LEU A 361 4.64 1.42 16.80
CA LEU A 361 4.99 2.40 17.82
C LEU A 361 5.23 3.80 17.21
N GLN A 362 5.97 3.87 16.11
CA GLN A 362 6.32 5.14 15.48
C GLN A 362 5.14 5.86 14.84
N GLN A 363 4.25 5.13 14.16
CA GLN A 363 3.09 5.73 13.47
C GLN A 363 2.02 6.23 14.43
N SER A 364 1.96 5.68 15.63
CA SER A 364 0.93 6.03 16.63
C SER A 364 1.08 7.43 17.21
N ARG A 365 2.24 8.09 17.03
CA ARG A 365 2.53 9.48 17.46
C ARG A 365 1.97 9.81 18.84
N LEU A 366 2.28 8.96 19.82
CA LEU A 366 1.75 9.04 21.17
C LEU A 366 1.94 10.40 21.83
N ASP A 367 3.14 11.00 21.66
CA ASP A 367 3.47 12.32 22.19
C ASP A 367 2.40 13.37 21.81
N LYS A 368 1.95 13.35 20.54
CA LYS A 368 0.92 14.29 20.08
C LYS A 368 -0.46 14.01 20.65
N ILE A 369 -0.82 12.72 20.75
CA ILE A 369 -2.13 12.34 21.33
C ILE A 369 -2.21 12.80 22.79
N VAL A 370 -1.14 12.59 23.57
CA VAL A 370 -1.08 13.00 24.98
C VAL A 370 -1.07 14.54 25.11
N GLU A 371 -0.34 15.24 24.23
CA GLU A 371 -0.35 16.70 24.17
C GLU A 371 -1.74 17.25 23.85
N ASP A 372 -2.43 16.66 22.85
CA ASP A 372 -3.80 17.03 22.50
C ASP A 372 -4.79 16.75 23.64
N PHE A 373 -4.61 15.66 24.40
CA PHE A 373 -5.41 15.36 25.58
C PHE A 373 -5.23 16.42 26.66
N ASN A 374 -3.99 16.83 26.92
CA ASN A 374 -3.69 17.88 27.89
C ASN A 374 -4.30 19.23 27.47
N LYS A 375 -4.18 19.60 26.20
CA LYS A 375 -4.75 20.86 25.65
C LYS A 375 -6.28 20.89 25.71
N ASN A 376 -6.92 19.75 25.43
CA ASN A 376 -8.38 19.64 25.38
C ASN A 376 -9.01 19.22 26.72
N SER A 377 -8.23 19.20 27.80
CA SER A 377 -8.70 18.76 29.14
C SER A 377 -9.42 17.40 29.07
N THR A 378 -8.89 16.50 28.25
CA THR A 378 -9.41 15.15 28.05
C THR A 378 -8.55 14.16 28.82
N PHE A 379 -9.15 13.18 29.48
CA PHE A 379 -8.42 12.17 30.25
C PHE A 379 -9.07 10.79 30.11
N ILE A 380 -8.26 9.76 30.38
CA ILE A 380 -8.71 8.38 30.44
C ILE A 380 -9.16 8.09 31.86
N PRO A 381 -10.40 7.60 32.10
CA PRO A 381 -10.89 7.30 33.44
C PRO A 381 -9.94 6.38 34.21
N GLY A 382 -9.55 6.79 35.41
CA GLY A 382 -8.65 6.03 36.27
C GLY A 382 -7.15 6.20 36.03
N ILE A 383 -6.74 7.04 35.05
CA ILE A 383 -5.33 7.29 34.74
C ILE A 383 -5.06 8.79 34.86
N ARG A 384 -3.95 9.16 35.51
CA ARG A 384 -3.56 10.56 35.64
C ARG A 384 -3.10 11.12 34.29
N PRO A 385 -3.54 12.35 33.92
CA PRO A 385 -3.03 13.01 32.70
C PRO A 385 -1.51 13.19 32.72
N GLY A 386 -0.86 13.12 31.56
CA GLY A 386 0.58 13.26 31.40
C GLY A 386 1.30 11.93 31.18
N GLU A 387 2.44 11.72 31.85
CA GLU A 387 3.32 10.55 31.65
C GLU A 387 2.64 9.20 31.86
N GLN A 388 1.71 9.11 32.83
CA GLN A 388 0.99 7.86 33.08
C GLN A 388 0.04 7.51 31.93
N THR A 389 -0.58 8.52 31.31
CA THR A 389 -1.41 8.32 30.11
C THR A 389 -0.56 7.85 28.93
N GLU A 390 0.62 8.44 28.75
CA GLU A 390 1.58 8.04 27.70
C GLU A 390 2.03 6.60 27.90
N ALA A 391 2.49 6.24 29.10
CA ALA A 391 2.91 4.89 29.44
C ALA A 391 1.79 3.84 29.22
N TYR A 392 0.57 4.16 29.60
CA TYR A 392 -0.58 3.29 29.37
C TYR A 392 -0.86 3.10 27.87
N LEU A 393 -0.92 4.19 27.09
CA LEU A 393 -1.16 4.12 25.65
C LEU A 393 -0.02 3.39 24.92
N MET A 394 1.23 3.62 25.34
CA MET A 394 2.40 2.90 24.83
C MET A 394 2.25 1.38 25.04
N ALA A 395 1.88 0.95 26.24
CA ALA A 395 1.68 -0.46 26.55
C ALA A 395 0.52 -1.08 25.74
N VAL A 396 -0.55 -0.32 25.52
CA VAL A 396 -1.68 -0.78 24.68
C VAL A 396 -1.26 -0.94 23.24
N ILE A 397 -0.60 0.06 22.66
CA ILE A 397 -0.15 0.03 21.26
C ILE A 397 0.89 -1.06 21.04
N LEU A 398 1.81 -1.27 21.98
CA LEU A 398 2.79 -2.33 21.90
C LEU A 398 2.12 -3.71 21.83
N ARG A 399 1.12 -3.98 22.66
CA ARG A 399 0.35 -5.23 22.61
C ARG A 399 -0.39 -5.41 21.29
N LEU A 400 -1.01 -4.35 20.76
CA LEU A 400 -1.67 -4.38 19.45
C LEU A 400 -0.66 -4.60 18.32
N SER A 401 0.51 -3.97 18.38
CA SER A 401 1.58 -4.13 17.39
C SER A 401 2.17 -5.54 17.41
N ILE A 402 2.34 -6.17 18.58
CA ILE A 402 2.80 -7.57 18.67
C ILE A 402 1.79 -8.51 18.01
N PHE A 403 0.50 -8.34 18.32
CA PHE A 403 -0.56 -9.14 17.70
C PHE A 403 -0.57 -8.95 16.16
N SER A 404 -0.48 -7.70 15.72
CA SER A 404 -0.39 -7.35 14.31
C SER A 404 0.85 -7.94 13.64
N ALA A 405 1.99 -7.99 14.35
CA ALA A 405 3.22 -8.57 13.85
C ALA A 405 3.06 -10.07 13.58
N PHE A 406 2.46 -10.83 14.49
CA PHE A 406 2.15 -12.25 14.23
C PHE A 406 1.24 -12.44 13.02
N TYR A 407 0.15 -11.69 12.97
CA TYR A 407 -0.81 -11.74 11.88
C TYR A 407 -0.17 -11.44 10.51
N LEU A 408 0.58 -10.32 10.41
CA LEU A 408 1.24 -9.92 9.18
C LEU A 408 2.38 -10.87 8.78
N THR A 409 3.09 -11.45 9.74
CA THR A 409 4.14 -12.44 9.47
C THR A 409 3.55 -13.71 8.87
N ILE A 410 2.46 -14.24 9.42
CA ILE A 410 1.78 -15.41 8.88
C ILE A 410 1.30 -15.16 7.44
N LEU A 411 0.67 -14.01 7.19
CA LEU A 411 0.18 -13.67 5.85
C LEU A 411 1.32 -13.39 4.87
N GLY A 412 2.35 -12.67 5.27
CA GLY A 412 3.49 -12.35 4.42
C GLY A 412 4.33 -13.57 4.06
N ALA A 413 4.54 -14.48 5.01
CA ALA A 413 5.32 -15.69 4.82
C ALA A 413 4.53 -16.81 4.13
N SER A 414 3.19 -16.76 4.11
CA SER A 414 2.34 -17.86 3.61
C SER A 414 2.68 -18.29 2.18
N GLN A 415 2.96 -17.35 1.30
CA GLN A 415 3.34 -17.62 -0.10
C GLN A 415 4.58 -18.50 -0.18
N TYR A 416 5.63 -18.14 0.54
CA TYR A 416 6.91 -18.86 0.50
C TYR A 416 6.85 -20.19 1.21
N PHE A 417 6.02 -20.27 2.24
CA PHE A 417 5.73 -21.53 2.91
C PHE A 417 5.07 -22.54 1.96
N PHE A 418 4.06 -22.12 1.17
CA PHE A 418 3.45 -22.99 0.16
C PHE A 418 4.40 -23.36 -0.97
N GLN A 419 5.30 -22.45 -1.38
CA GLN A 419 6.35 -22.77 -2.35
C GLN A 419 7.33 -23.81 -1.80
N ALA A 420 7.73 -23.70 -0.53
CA ALA A 420 8.61 -24.68 0.12
C ALA A 420 7.97 -26.08 0.22
N LEU A 421 6.63 -26.15 0.28
CA LEU A 421 5.86 -27.41 0.23
C LEU A 421 5.70 -27.97 -1.20
N GLY A 422 6.28 -27.32 -2.22
CA GLY A 422 6.28 -27.80 -3.60
C GLY A 422 5.10 -27.32 -4.45
N SER A 423 4.29 -26.37 -3.97
CA SER A 423 3.23 -25.78 -4.79
C SER A 423 3.80 -24.89 -5.89
N PRO A 424 3.28 -24.96 -7.14
CA PRO A 424 3.77 -24.13 -8.24
C PRO A 424 3.60 -22.64 -7.94
N PRO A 425 4.65 -21.80 -8.11
CA PRO A 425 4.60 -20.37 -7.76
C PRO A 425 3.54 -19.58 -8.54
N ASN A 426 3.19 -20.04 -9.73
CA ASN A 426 2.19 -19.38 -10.60
C ASN A 426 0.74 -19.54 -10.10
N LEU A 427 0.48 -20.48 -9.18
CA LEU A 427 -0.84 -20.74 -8.59
C LEU A 427 -1.03 -20.07 -7.24
N ILE A 428 0.06 -19.64 -6.61
CA ILE A 428 0.02 -19.07 -5.26
C ILE A 428 -0.21 -17.57 -5.38
N ILE A 429 -1.38 -17.10 -4.93
CA ILE A 429 -1.60 -15.67 -4.75
C ILE A 429 -0.84 -15.21 -3.51
N SER A 430 0.00 -14.20 -3.70
CA SER A 430 0.78 -13.64 -2.60
C SER A 430 -0.13 -13.09 -1.49
N GLY A 431 0.09 -13.55 -0.26
CA GLY A 431 -0.58 -13.00 0.91
C GLY A 431 -0.30 -11.50 1.06
N THR A 432 0.91 -11.04 0.67
CA THR A 432 1.27 -9.61 0.65
C THR A 432 0.39 -8.82 -0.31
N SER A 433 0.15 -9.34 -1.53
CA SER A 433 -0.71 -8.71 -2.53
C SER A 433 -2.16 -8.61 -2.05
N LEU A 434 -2.68 -9.67 -1.39
CA LEU A 434 -4.03 -9.66 -0.82
C LEU A 434 -4.17 -8.66 0.34
N VAL A 435 -3.16 -8.56 1.21
CA VAL A 435 -3.13 -7.56 2.29
C VAL A 435 -3.13 -6.14 1.71
N ILE A 436 -2.30 -5.87 0.69
CA ILE A 436 -2.27 -4.57 0.01
C ILE A 436 -3.62 -4.25 -0.61
N LEU A 437 -4.18 -5.20 -1.37
CA LEU A 437 -5.48 -5.04 -2.03
C LEU A 437 -6.58 -4.64 -1.06
N VAL A 438 -6.74 -5.39 0.01
CA VAL A 438 -7.83 -5.18 0.99
C VAL A 438 -7.59 -3.92 1.80
N SER A 439 -6.39 -3.74 2.35
CA SER A 439 -6.10 -2.63 3.25
C SER A 439 -6.16 -1.27 2.55
N VAL A 440 -5.55 -1.15 1.36
CA VAL A 440 -5.57 0.11 0.61
C VAL A 440 -6.99 0.42 0.13
N SER A 441 -7.76 -0.59 -0.30
CA SER A 441 -9.16 -0.41 -0.68
C SER A 441 -10.00 0.11 0.48
N ILE A 442 -9.87 -0.49 1.68
CA ILE A 442 -10.59 -0.06 2.88
C ILE A 442 -10.17 1.35 3.30
N GLU A 443 -8.87 1.65 3.33
CA GLU A 443 -8.37 2.99 3.67
C GLU A 443 -8.88 4.05 2.69
N THR A 444 -8.91 3.76 1.40
CA THR A 444 -9.43 4.67 0.37
C THR A 444 -10.93 4.93 0.57
N ILE A 445 -11.71 3.87 0.84
CA ILE A 445 -13.15 4.00 1.14
C ILE A 445 -13.38 4.81 2.42
N GLN A 446 -12.61 4.56 3.49
CA GLN A 446 -12.70 5.33 4.74
C GLN A 446 -12.39 6.82 4.53
N GLN A 447 -11.40 7.15 3.71
CA GLN A 447 -11.07 8.55 3.37
C GLN A 447 -12.18 9.22 2.54
N ILE A 448 -12.79 8.49 1.59
CA ILE A 448 -13.96 8.98 0.83
C ILE A 448 -15.12 9.30 1.78
N GLN A 449 -15.44 8.39 2.69
CA GLN A 449 -16.52 8.55 3.66
C GLN A 449 -16.26 9.74 4.62
N ALA A 450 -15.03 9.87 5.12
CA ALA A 450 -14.65 10.97 6.01
C ALA A 450 -14.80 12.34 5.32
N ARG A 451 -14.34 12.46 4.07
CA ARG A 451 -14.48 13.69 3.27
C ARG A 451 -15.95 14.01 2.96
N HIS A 452 -16.77 13.01 2.65
CA HIS A 452 -18.19 13.18 2.42
C HIS A 452 -18.92 13.68 3.67
N LYS A 453 -18.64 13.08 4.83
CA LYS A 453 -19.21 13.49 6.11
C LYS A 453 -18.83 14.94 6.48
N SER A 454 -17.56 15.30 6.30
CA SER A 454 -17.07 16.67 6.52
C SER A 454 -17.83 17.68 5.66
N GLN A 455 -17.99 17.43 4.37
CA GLN A 455 -18.71 18.35 3.46
C GLN A 455 -20.20 18.51 3.81
N ASN A 456 -20.85 17.44 4.28
CA ASN A 456 -22.25 17.52 4.71
C ASN A 456 -22.41 18.39 5.98
N ILE A 457 -21.48 18.30 6.93
CA ILE A 457 -21.48 19.16 8.12
C ILE A 457 -21.32 20.64 7.71
N PHE A 458 -20.42 20.97 6.77
CA PHE A 458 -20.26 22.34 6.27
C PHE A 458 -21.54 22.86 5.55
N LYS A 459 -22.22 22.01 4.75
CA LYS A 459 -23.49 22.39 4.12
C LYS A 459 -24.57 22.67 5.13
N THR A 460 -24.71 21.81 6.14
CA THR A 460 -25.71 21.98 7.22
C THR A 460 -25.44 23.25 8.01
N ASN A 461 -24.20 23.53 8.42
CA ASN A 461 -23.83 24.76 9.13
C ASN A 461 -24.11 26.02 8.30
N ASN A 462 -23.88 25.99 6.98
CA ASN A 462 -24.18 27.13 6.12
C ASN A 462 -25.71 27.34 5.92
N GLN A 463 -26.49 26.27 5.91
CA GLN A 463 -27.95 26.36 5.90
C GLN A 463 -28.49 26.90 7.20
N THR A 464 -27.96 26.48 8.35
CA THR A 464 -28.33 26.98 9.67
C THR A 464 -27.97 28.45 9.82
N LYS A 465 -26.78 28.87 9.35
CA LYS A 465 -26.40 30.29 9.33
C LYS A 465 -27.31 31.14 8.43
N LYS A 466 -27.81 30.61 7.34
CA LYS A 466 -28.80 31.29 6.46
C LYS A 466 -30.18 31.37 7.10
N SER A 467 -30.61 30.32 7.84
CA SER A 467 -31.92 30.28 8.50
C SER A 467 -32.01 31.19 9.73
N PHE A 468 -30.89 31.42 10.44
CA PHE A 468 -30.85 32.30 11.61
C PHE A 468 -30.71 33.82 11.28
N GLY A 469 -30.81 34.22 10.02
CA GLY A 469 -30.80 35.66 9.64
C GLY A 469 -29.51 36.43 9.94
N PHE A 470 -28.44 35.76 10.38
CA PHE A 470 -27.18 36.39 10.75
C PHE A 470 -26.48 37.09 9.56
N SER A 471 -26.86 36.72 8.34
CA SER A 471 -26.35 37.40 7.11
C SER A 471 -26.97 38.78 6.90
N SER A 472 -28.14 39.05 7.40
CA SER A 472 -28.79 40.37 7.35
C SER A 472 -28.28 41.32 8.40
N LEU A 473 -27.93 40.83 9.58
CA LEU A 473 -27.35 41.64 10.65
C LEU A 473 -25.89 42.06 10.36
N VAL A 474 -25.08 41.20 9.79
CA VAL A 474 -23.68 41.52 9.41
C VAL A 474 -23.64 42.45 8.19
N LYS A 475 -24.59 42.37 7.26
CA LYS A 475 -24.72 43.35 6.14
C LYS A 475 -25.17 44.72 6.61
N ALA A 476 -26.01 44.81 7.67
CA ALA A 476 -26.47 46.05 8.21
C ALA A 476 -25.40 46.80 9.04
N THR A 477 -24.42 46.11 9.59
CA THR A 477 -23.35 46.70 10.44
C THR A 477 -22.08 47.10 9.68
N ASN A 478 -21.92 46.75 8.38
CA ASN A 478 -20.72 47.09 7.63
C ASN A 478 -21.02 47.48 6.16
N PRO A 479 -21.45 48.74 5.89
CA PRO A 479 -21.80 49.14 4.53
C PRO A 479 -20.59 49.33 3.58
N GLN A 480 -19.36 49.18 4.04
CA GLN A 480 -18.14 49.41 3.22
C GLN A 480 -17.60 48.18 2.47
N ASN A 481 -18.19 46.96 2.63
CA ASN A 481 -17.66 45.79 1.97
C ASN A 481 -18.44 45.32 0.72
N GLN A 482 -19.13 46.24 0.04
CA GLN A 482 -19.87 45.93 -1.21
C GLN A 482 -19.03 45.96 -2.48
N GLN A 483 -17.72 46.24 -2.42
CA GLN A 483 -16.92 46.45 -3.65
C GLN A 483 -15.88 45.36 -3.97
N ASN A 484 -15.74 44.28 -3.21
CA ASN A 484 -14.67 43.29 -3.48
C ASN A 484 -15.13 41.83 -3.48
N ASP A 485 -16.29 41.52 -4.08
CA ASP A 485 -16.76 40.12 -4.23
C ASP A 485 -16.58 39.59 -5.67
N ASN A 486 -15.51 40.00 -6.34
CA ASN A 486 -15.06 39.38 -7.58
C ASN A 486 -13.59 38.96 -7.44
N GLY A 487 -13.36 37.74 -7.19
CA GLY A 487 -12.03 37.10 -7.36
C GLY A 487 -11.37 36.63 -6.08
N GLY A 488 -11.20 35.32 -5.99
CA GLY A 488 -10.25 34.73 -5.08
C GLY A 488 -10.79 33.53 -4.30
N SER A 489 -10.88 32.41 -4.96
CA SER A 489 -10.87 31.10 -4.33
C SER A 489 -9.57 30.95 -3.54
N ILE A 490 -9.62 31.04 -2.24
CA ILE A 490 -8.50 30.64 -1.39
C ILE A 490 -8.59 29.16 -1.12
N LEU A 491 -7.66 28.47 -1.71
CA LEU A 491 -7.29 27.08 -1.47
C LEU A 491 -6.60 26.95 -0.10
N TRP A 492 -7.08 26.03 0.69
CA TRP A 492 -6.31 25.24 1.66
C TRP A 492 -6.62 23.77 1.50
#